data_3ef4529ee56ba8c80586f505319e7515
#
_entry.id   3ef4529ee56ba8c80586f505319e7515
#
_cell.length_a   1.000
_cell.length_b   1.000
_cell.length_c   1.000
_cell.angle_alpha   90.00
_cell.angle_beta   90.00
_cell.angle_gamma   90.00
#
_symmetry.space_group_name_H-M   'P 1'
#
loop_
_entity.id
_entity.type
_entity.pdbx_description
1 polymer ?
#
loop_
_entity_poly.entity_id
_entity_poly.type
_entity_poly.pdbx_seq_one_letter_code
_entity_poly.pdbx_strand_id
1 'polypeptide(L)'
;MLEPMENMQKLVPNIWCNRSAEAVAALYEEAFGAAGFEVSSVVEARYPETDIPDFQKEFAGQPVTINVTINGYLLTLINAGDEFRPSPGVSFMLNFDPLMFDADKDKARAALDTLWDKLSKDGTERMPLGEYPFSAHYGWVEDKFGVNWQLMLSNPEGEPRPFLMPSMMFDGPAQNCAEEAANLYVDLFNHTSGQNAENRTEAQDKATAEVGNTFRYPEASGKAKEGSLAFGEFRVGDQWFVVMDNGSGQDHGFGGVSLLVNCADQEEIDFLWDSLSAEPEAEQCGWLKDKFGMAWQIVPANLEELIQRPDAFAHMMQMKKLVIADF
;
A
#
# COMPACT_ATOMS: atom_id res chain seq x y z
N MET A 1 -20.18 13.58 1.06
CA MET A 1 -21.04 12.57 1.74
C MET A 1 -20.05 11.50 2.14
N LEU A 2 -19.78 11.33 3.45
CA LEU A 2 -18.84 10.30 3.91
C LEU A 2 -19.39 8.94 3.52
N GLU A 3 -18.56 8.07 2.95
CA GLU A 3 -18.93 6.68 2.73
C GLU A 3 -19.25 6.03 4.08
N PRO A 4 -20.28 5.16 4.13
CA PRO A 4 -20.54 4.39 5.33
C PRO A 4 -19.27 3.57 5.68
N MET A 5 -18.89 3.48 6.95
CA MET A 5 -17.70 2.74 7.43
C MET A 5 -17.64 1.28 6.92
N GLU A 6 -18.76 0.70 6.51
CA GLU A 6 -18.84 -0.66 5.94
C GLU A 6 -18.16 -0.82 4.57
N ASN A 7 -17.90 0.29 3.84
CA ASN A 7 -17.25 0.28 2.51
C ASN A 7 -15.88 0.95 2.48
N MET A 8 -15.37 1.40 3.64
CA MET A 8 -14.06 2.06 3.70
C MET A 8 -12.94 1.03 3.59
N GLN A 9 -11.97 1.29 2.71
CA GLN A 9 -10.76 0.48 2.60
C GLN A 9 -9.99 0.49 3.92
N LYS A 10 -9.75 -0.69 4.51
CA LYS A 10 -9.13 -0.81 5.84
C LYS A 10 -7.67 -0.38 5.85
N LEU A 11 -6.93 -0.78 4.83
CA LEU A 11 -5.50 -0.52 4.67
C LEU A 11 -5.29 0.28 3.39
N VAL A 12 -4.81 1.52 3.50
CA VAL A 12 -4.57 2.40 2.37
C VAL A 12 -3.06 2.61 2.19
N PRO A 13 -2.46 2.17 1.07
CA PRO A 13 -1.08 2.50 0.78
C PRO A 13 -0.93 4.00 0.52
N ASN A 14 0.00 4.63 1.23
CA ASN A 14 0.36 6.04 1.04
C ASN A 14 1.74 6.14 0.41
N ILE A 15 1.84 6.85 -0.70
CA ILE A 15 3.05 7.01 -1.50
C ILE A 15 3.60 8.42 -1.29
N TRP A 16 4.82 8.52 -0.80
CA TRP A 16 5.52 9.79 -0.63
C TRP A 16 6.01 10.31 -1.98
N CYS A 17 5.49 11.45 -2.37
CA CYS A 17 5.80 12.11 -3.63
C CYS A 17 6.61 13.39 -3.36
N ASN A 18 7.88 13.38 -3.79
CA ASN A 18 8.75 14.54 -3.67
C ASN A 18 8.24 15.69 -4.57
N ARG A 19 7.39 16.57 -4.05
CA ARG A 19 6.79 17.74 -4.76
C ARG A 19 6.11 17.39 -6.09
N SER A 20 5.64 16.16 -6.24
CA SER A 20 5.21 15.64 -7.55
C SER A 20 3.84 14.95 -7.53
N ALA A 21 3.08 15.01 -6.43
CA ALA A 21 1.84 14.25 -6.28
C ALA A 21 0.82 14.52 -7.41
N GLU A 22 0.66 15.78 -7.86
CA GLU A 22 -0.22 16.10 -9.01
C GLU A 22 0.28 15.47 -10.31
N ALA A 23 1.61 15.46 -10.54
CA ALA A 23 2.19 14.86 -11.73
C ALA A 23 2.11 13.31 -11.70
N VAL A 24 2.23 12.72 -10.50
CA VAL A 24 2.02 11.27 -10.28
C VAL A 24 0.56 10.90 -10.56
N ALA A 25 -0.40 11.63 -9.98
CA ALA A 25 -1.83 11.42 -10.22
C ALA A 25 -2.17 11.50 -11.71
N ALA A 26 -1.68 12.54 -12.41
CA ALA A 26 -1.90 12.70 -13.84
C ALA A 26 -1.28 11.56 -14.68
N LEU A 27 -0.10 11.05 -14.30
CA LEU A 27 0.50 9.87 -14.96
C LEU A 27 -0.41 8.65 -14.79
N TYR A 28 -0.93 8.41 -13.58
CA TYR A 28 -1.75 7.23 -13.32
C TYR A 28 -3.11 7.32 -14.00
N GLU A 29 -3.76 8.50 -14.02
CA GLU A 29 -4.98 8.71 -14.80
C GLU A 29 -4.76 8.42 -16.30
N GLU A 30 -3.65 8.93 -16.87
CA GLU A 30 -3.32 8.66 -18.27
C GLU A 30 -3.00 7.18 -18.52
N ALA A 31 -2.14 6.58 -17.70
CA ALA A 31 -1.61 5.25 -17.94
C ALA A 31 -2.68 4.15 -17.73
N PHE A 32 -3.36 4.17 -16.61
CA PHE A 32 -4.41 3.19 -16.31
C PHE A 32 -5.65 3.41 -17.18
N GLY A 33 -6.03 4.67 -17.46
CA GLY A 33 -7.11 4.99 -18.38
C GLY A 33 -6.84 4.50 -19.81
N ALA A 34 -5.61 4.65 -20.32
CA ALA A 34 -5.22 4.12 -21.63
C ALA A 34 -5.29 2.59 -21.69
N ALA A 35 -5.01 1.89 -20.59
CA ALA A 35 -5.13 0.44 -20.47
C ALA A 35 -6.58 -0.05 -20.26
N GLY A 36 -7.56 0.87 -20.19
CA GLY A 36 -8.98 0.56 -20.08
C GLY A 36 -9.50 0.39 -18.65
N PHE A 37 -8.73 0.77 -17.63
CA PHE A 37 -9.17 0.74 -16.23
C PHE A 37 -9.88 2.04 -15.84
N GLU A 38 -10.84 1.92 -14.93
CA GLU A 38 -11.43 3.06 -14.26
C GLU A 38 -10.39 3.67 -13.32
N VAL A 39 -10.14 4.97 -13.46
CA VAL A 39 -9.18 5.69 -12.63
C VAL A 39 -9.68 7.11 -12.38
N SER A 40 -9.51 7.58 -11.15
CA SER A 40 -9.84 8.97 -10.78
C SER A 40 -8.90 9.47 -9.69
N SER A 41 -8.70 10.78 -9.65
CA SER A 41 -7.98 11.42 -8.55
C SER A 41 -8.78 12.56 -7.93
N VAL A 42 -8.61 12.75 -6.61
CA VAL A 42 -9.26 13.81 -5.83
C VAL A 42 -8.25 14.38 -4.86
N VAL A 43 -8.11 15.71 -4.84
CA VAL A 43 -7.33 16.40 -3.81
C VAL A 43 -8.11 16.33 -2.50
N GLU A 44 -7.55 15.62 -1.51
CA GLU A 44 -8.19 15.40 -0.20
C GLU A 44 -7.93 16.58 0.74
N ALA A 45 -6.67 17.00 0.83
CA ALA A 45 -6.25 18.09 1.70
C ALA A 45 -5.27 19.01 0.99
N ARG A 46 -5.26 20.30 1.41
CA ARG A 46 -4.31 21.30 0.93
C ARG A 46 -3.56 21.94 2.09
N TYR A 47 -2.30 22.29 1.83
CA TYR A 47 -1.54 23.14 2.72
C TYR A 47 -2.24 24.50 2.84
N PRO A 48 -2.26 25.13 4.04
CA PRO A 48 -2.75 26.48 4.20
C PRO A 48 -2.02 27.47 3.26
N GLU A 49 -2.71 28.52 2.82
CA GLU A 49 -2.07 29.59 2.03
C GLU A 49 -1.27 30.55 2.92
N THR A 50 -1.67 30.70 4.19
CA THR A 50 -1.08 31.60 5.19
C THR A 50 -0.85 30.84 6.50
N ASP A 51 -0.05 31.41 7.39
CA ASP A 51 0.25 30.86 8.72
C ASP A 51 0.86 29.45 8.69
N ILE A 52 1.58 29.16 7.62
CA ILE A 52 2.27 27.89 7.39
C ILE A 52 3.69 27.94 7.98
N PRO A 53 4.20 26.85 8.63
CA PRO A 53 5.57 26.77 9.12
C PRO A 53 6.62 27.04 8.04
N ASP A 54 7.75 27.62 8.42
CA ASP A 54 8.79 28.05 7.47
C ASP A 54 9.26 26.90 6.54
N PHE A 55 9.39 25.68 7.06
CA PHE A 55 9.82 24.51 6.30
C PHE A 55 8.74 23.98 5.31
N GLN A 56 7.51 24.46 5.42
CA GLN A 56 6.40 24.08 4.53
C GLN A 56 5.98 25.22 3.61
N LYS A 57 6.59 26.41 3.68
CA LYS A 57 6.18 27.59 2.90
C LYS A 57 6.17 27.35 1.39
N GLU A 58 7.06 26.51 0.89
CA GLU A 58 7.10 26.16 -0.53
C GLU A 58 5.87 25.37 -1.01
N PHE A 59 5.11 24.76 -0.09
CA PHE A 59 3.90 24.00 -0.38
C PHE A 59 2.61 24.82 -0.24
N ALA A 60 2.67 26.08 0.15
CA ALA A 60 1.48 26.92 0.40
C ALA A 60 0.43 26.79 -0.72
N GLY A 61 -0.81 26.42 -0.37
CA GLY A 61 -1.92 26.22 -1.29
C GLY A 61 -1.86 24.95 -2.16
N GLN A 62 -0.73 24.23 -2.16
CA GLN A 62 -0.59 22.97 -2.90
C GLN A 62 -1.36 21.83 -2.20
N PRO A 63 -1.67 20.73 -2.90
CA PRO A 63 -2.18 19.52 -2.26
C PRO A 63 -1.23 19.03 -1.16
N VAL A 64 -1.76 18.59 -0.03
CA VAL A 64 -1.05 17.76 0.96
C VAL A 64 -1.18 16.30 0.54
N THR A 65 -2.42 15.88 0.25
CA THR A 65 -2.76 14.52 -0.16
C THR A 65 -3.66 14.54 -1.37
N ILE A 66 -3.43 13.57 -2.26
CA ILE A 66 -4.28 13.28 -3.41
C ILE A 66 -4.66 11.81 -3.34
N ASN A 67 -5.95 11.52 -3.26
CA ASN A 67 -6.48 10.18 -3.34
C ASN A 67 -6.58 9.77 -4.82
N VAL A 68 -6.01 8.63 -5.17
CA VAL A 68 -6.10 8.03 -6.50
C VAL A 68 -6.79 6.68 -6.37
N THR A 69 -7.93 6.53 -7.03
CA THR A 69 -8.67 5.26 -7.06
C THR A 69 -8.45 4.59 -8.41
N ILE A 70 -7.92 3.36 -8.41
CA ILE A 70 -7.65 2.55 -9.60
C ILE A 70 -8.51 1.30 -9.53
N ASN A 71 -9.47 1.15 -10.42
CA ASN A 71 -10.38 0.00 -10.45
C ASN A 71 -10.99 -0.32 -9.07
N GLY A 72 -11.40 0.73 -8.34
CA GLY A 72 -11.97 0.65 -7.00
C GLY A 72 -10.95 0.55 -5.85
N TYR A 73 -9.64 0.44 -6.12
CA TYR A 73 -8.60 0.39 -5.10
C TYR A 73 -8.01 1.77 -4.82
N LEU A 74 -8.04 2.22 -3.58
CA LEU A 74 -7.56 3.52 -3.14
C LEU A 74 -6.06 3.50 -2.82
N LEU A 75 -5.34 4.44 -3.39
CA LEU A 75 -3.97 4.84 -3.03
C LEU A 75 -3.98 6.32 -2.63
N THR A 76 -3.18 6.72 -1.65
CA THR A 76 -2.99 8.13 -1.31
C THR A 76 -1.59 8.60 -1.67
N LEU A 77 -1.49 9.71 -2.39
CA LEU A 77 -0.24 10.39 -2.72
C LEU A 77 0.01 11.49 -1.71
N ILE A 78 1.12 11.45 -0.98
CA ILE A 78 1.53 12.49 -0.03
C ILE A 78 2.49 13.45 -0.74
N ASN A 79 2.09 14.71 -0.88
CA ASN A 79 2.91 15.75 -1.49
C ASN A 79 3.78 16.43 -0.44
N ALA A 80 5.03 16.01 -0.34
CA ALA A 80 5.95 16.50 0.68
C ALA A 80 7.38 16.70 0.13
N GLY A 81 8.35 16.91 0.99
CA GLY A 81 9.76 17.11 0.63
C GLY A 81 10.45 15.84 0.13
N ASP A 82 11.78 15.84 0.16
CA ASP A 82 12.62 14.77 -0.37
C ASP A 82 13.20 13.85 0.72
N GLU A 83 12.57 13.85 1.89
CA GLU A 83 12.96 13.07 3.04
C GLU A 83 12.84 11.56 2.79
N PHE A 84 11.82 11.17 2.02
CA PHE A 84 11.58 9.78 1.65
C PHE A 84 11.38 9.64 0.15
N ARG A 85 11.68 8.44 -0.37
CA ARG A 85 11.42 8.07 -1.77
C ARG A 85 10.93 6.64 -1.84
N PRO A 86 9.97 6.33 -2.72
CA PRO A 86 9.59 4.96 -3.01
C PRO A 86 10.82 4.11 -3.36
N SER A 87 10.79 2.85 -3.01
CA SER A 87 11.88 1.90 -3.25
C SER A 87 11.31 0.57 -3.72
N PRO A 88 12.12 -0.31 -4.32
CA PRO A 88 11.67 -1.66 -4.70
C PRO A 88 11.19 -2.54 -3.52
N GLY A 89 11.49 -2.14 -2.27
CA GLY A 89 10.98 -2.83 -1.07
C GLY A 89 9.47 -2.80 -0.95
N VAL A 90 8.80 -1.79 -1.53
CA VAL A 90 7.35 -1.79 -1.70
C VAL A 90 7.00 -1.56 -3.17
N SER A 91 6.23 -2.46 -3.73
CA SER A 91 5.73 -2.39 -5.10
C SER A 91 4.23 -2.70 -5.14
N PHE A 92 3.61 -2.48 -6.29
CA PHE A 92 2.21 -2.81 -6.52
C PHE A 92 2.11 -3.88 -7.61
N MET A 93 1.62 -5.07 -7.23
CA MET A 93 1.37 -6.14 -8.18
C MET A 93 0.01 -5.93 -8.83
N LEU A 94 -0.01 -5.95 -10.15
CA LEU A 94 -1.20 -5.77 -10.99
C LEU A 94 -1.52 -7.08 -11.70
N ASN A 95 -2.66 -7.67 -11.39
CA ASN A 95 -3.12 -8.93 -11.93
C ASN A 95 -4.00 -8.70 -13.15
N PHE A 96 -3.47 -8.93 -14.34
CA PHE A 96 -4.24 -8.90 -15.59
C PHE A 96 -4.90 -10.26 -15.79
N ASP A 97 -6.00 -10.50 -15.05
CA ASP A 97 -6.78 -11.71 -15.16
C ASP A 97 -7.65 -11.65 -16.44
N PRO A 98 -7.54 -12.62 -17.36
CA PRO A 98 -8.40 -12.66 -18.54
C PRO A 98 -9.90 -12.59 -18.22
N LEU A 99 -10.35 -13.03 -17.04
CA LEU A 99 -11.74 -12.93 -16.61
C LEU A 99 -12.24 -11.48 -16.50
N MET A 100 -11.34 -10.53 -16.23
CA MET A 100 -11.64 -9.08 -16.24
C MET A 100 -11.82 -8.52 -17.67
N PHE A 101 -11.45 -9.30 -18.69
CA PHE A 101 -11.45 -8.92 -20.10
C PHE A 101 -12.31 -9.87 -20.96
N ASP A 102 -13.52 -10.21 -20.51
CA ASP A 102 -14.44 -11.16 -21.16
C ASP A 102 -13.84 -12.56 -21.38
N ALA A 103 -12.96 -13.01 -20.49
CA ALA A 103 -12.15 -14.24 -20.62
C ALA A 103 -11.22 -14.25 -21.85
N ASP A 104 -10.87 -13.08 -22.39
CA ASP A 104 -9.99 -12.91 -23.54
C ASP A 104 -8.55 -12.60 -23.09
N LYS A 105 -7.69 -13.61 -23.22
CA LYS A 105 -6.27 -13.51 -22.81
C LYS A 105 -5.49 -12.48 -23.65
N ASP A 106 -5.87 -12.31 -24.94
CA ASP A 106 -5.17 -11.38 -25.81
C ASP A 106 -5.54 -9.93 -25.46
N LYS A 107 -6.80 -9.67 -25.05
CA LYS A 107 -7.20 -8.37 -24.52
C LYS A 107 -6.49 -8.06 -23.20
N ALA A 108 -6.43 -9.02 -22.27
CA ALA A 108 -5.72 -8.85 -21.00
C ALA A 108 -4.24 -8.53 -21.23
N ARG A 109 -3.59 -9.26 -22.14
CA ARG A 109 -2.20 -9.00 -22.54
C ARG A 109 -2.02 -7.62 -23.16
N ALA A 110 -2.89 -7.22 -24.09
CA ALA A 110 -2.80 -5.91 -24.75
C ALA A 110 -2.99 -4.74 -23.76
N ALA A 111 -3.86 -4.90 -22.77
CA ALA A 111 -4.02 -3.92 -21.69
C ALA A 111 -2.74 -3.84 -20.82
N LEU A 112 -2.14 -4.99 -20.48
CA LEU A 112 -0.86 -5.05 -19.76
C LEU A 112 0.25 -4.36 -20.56
N ASP A 113 0.41 -4.66 -21.84
CA ASP A 113 1.43 -4.04 -22.72
C ASP A 113 1.23 -2.52 -22.79
N THR A 114 -0.03 -2.06 -22.90
CA THR A 114 -0.37 -0.63 -22.93
C THR A 114 0.03 0.06 -21.63
N LEU A 115 -0.26 -0.53 -20.49
CA LEU A 115 0.12 0.03 -19.19
C LEU A 115 1.64 0.02 -19.01
N TRP A 116 2.30 -1.08 -19.40
CA TRP A 116 3.76 -1.19 -19.36
C TRP A 116 4.44 -0.06 -20.15
N ASP A 117 4.02 0.20 -21.39
CA ASP A 117 4.58 1.25 -22.24
C ASP A 117 4.45 2.64 -21.62
N LYS A 118 3.40 2.89 -20.82
CA LYS A 118 3.19 4.17 -20.13
C LYS A 118 4.05 4.29 -18.88
N LEU A 119 4.08 3.26 -18.05
CA LEU A 119 4.81 3.28 -16.78
C LEU A 119 6.33 3.19 -16.96
N SER A 120 6.80 2.46 -17.99
CA SER A 120 8.23 2.31 -18.27
C SER A 120 8.86 3.56 -18.94
N LYS A 121 8.02 4.46 -19.48
CA LYS A 121 8.52 5.68 -20.10
C LYS A 121 9.23 6.58 -19.09
N ASP A 122 10.50 6.86 -19.35
CA ASP A 122 11.39 7.60 -18.44
C ASP A 122 11.58 6.94 -17.05
N GLY A 123 11.19 5.65 -16.94
CA GLY A 123 11.34 4.80 -15.76
C GLY A 123 12.55 3.88 -15.85
N THR A 124 12.59 2.89 -14.95
CA THR A 124 13.68 1.89 -14.88
C THR A 124 13.08 0.49 -14.90
N GLU A 125 13.42 -0.32 -15.89
CA GLU A 125 13.03 -1.74 -15.89
C GLU A 125 13.83 -2.49 -14.83
N ARG A 126 13.12 -3.09 -13.87
CA ARG A 126 13.69 -3.95 -12.82
C ARG A 126 13.75 -5.39 -13.28
N MET A 127 12.69 -5.86 -13.93
CA MET A 127 12.63 -7.13 -14.65
C MET A 127 11.97 -6.87 -16.02
N PRO A 128 12.65 -7.17 -17.14
CA PRO A 128 12.11 -6.91 -18.48
C PRO A 128 10.76 -7.60 -18.70
N LEU A 129 9.88 -6.97 -19.48
CA LEU A 129 8.61 -7.57 -19.85
C LEU A 129 8.83 -8.81 -20.71
N GLY A 130 8.35 -9.97 -20.27
CA GLY A 130 8.57 -11.24 -20.97
C GLY A 130 7.92 -12.45 -20.30
N GLU A 131 8.28 -13.63 -20.78
CA GLU A 131 7.84 -14.89 -20.20
C GLU A 131 8.74 -15.31 -19.02
N TYR A 132 8.11 -15.72 -17.92
CA TYR A 132 8.76 -16.21 -16.71
C TYR A 132 8.13 -17.54 -16.27
N PRO A 133 8.81 -18.37 -15.46
CA PRO A 133 8.27 -19.66 -15.01
C PRO A 133 6.91 -19.59 -14.32
N PHE A 134 6.58 -18.44 -13.73
CA PHE A 134 5.34 -18.20 -12.96
C PHE A 134 4.28 -17.40 -13.72
N SER A 135 4.61 -16.81 -14.88
CA SER A 135 3.65 -16.05 -15.70
C SER A 135 4.07 -16.05 -17.18
N ALA A 136 3.12 -16.24 -18.05
CA ALA A 136 3.34 -16.18 -19.49
C ALA A 136 3.69 -14.75 -19.99
N HIS A 137 3.44 -13.72 -19.16
CA HIS A 137 3.79 -12.34 -19.47
C HIS A 137 3.85 -11.53 -18.18
N TYR A 138 5.05 -11.18 -17.77
CA TYR A 138 5.34 -10.45 -16.54
C TYR A 138 6.45 -9.43 -16.76
N GLY A 139 6.39 -8.32 -16.04
CA GLY A 139 7.46 -7.36 -15.96
C GLY A 139 7.40 -6.58 -14.65
N TRP A 140 8.56 -6.06 -14.22
CA TRP A 140 8.68 -5.17 -13.06
C TRP A 140 9.34 -3.88 -13.49
N VAL A 141 8.67 -2.76 -13.27
CA VAL A 141 9.14 -1.42 -13.63
C VAL A 141 9.06 -0.49 -12.44
N GLU A 142 10.07 0.36 -12.30
CA GLU A 142 10.01 1.57 -11.48
C GLU A 142 9.64 2.72 -12.41
N ASP A 143 8.54 3.40 -12.15
CA ASP A 143 8.13 4.54 -12.95
C ASP A 143 9.06 5.76 -12.73
N LYS A 144 8.89 6.81 -13.51
CA LYS A 144 9.74 8.01 -13.46
C LYS A 144 9.71 8.75 -12.11
N PHE A 145 8.78 8.39 -11.21
CA PHE A 145 8.68 8.95 -9.87
C PHE A 145 9.21 8.01 -8.77
N GLY A 146 9.72 6.83 -9.17
CA GLY A 146 10.31 5.84 -8.28
C GLY A 146 9.32 4.82 -7.73
N VAL A 147 8.04 4.88 -8.09
CA VAL A 147 7.04 3.90 -7.66
C VAL A 147 7.21 2.61 -8.47
N ASN A 148 7.16 1.49 -7.78
CA ASN A 148 7.46 0.18 -8.34
C ASN A 148 6.18 -0.60 -8.66
N TRP A 149 6.05 -1.07 -9.91
CA TRP A 149 4.91 -1.77 -10.45
C TRP A 149 5.31 -3.12 -11.01
N GLN A 150 4.60 -4.17 -10.60
CA GLN A 150 4.76 -5.53 -11.12
C GLN A 150 3.51 -5.87 -11.93
N LEU A 151 3.63 -6.04 -13.25
CA LEU A 151 2.51 -6.34 -14.12
C LEU A 151 2.55 -7.82 -14.46
N MET A 152 1.47 -8.55 -14.20
CA MET A 152 1.41 -10.00 -14.37
C MET A 152 0.14 -10.43 -15.11
N LEU A 153 0.32 -11.12 -16.23
CA LEU A 153 -0.77 -11.85 -16.87
C LEU A 153 -1.10 -13.07 -16.03
N SER A 154 -2.25 -13.06 -15.36
CA SER A 154 -2.66 -14.10 -14.44
C SER A 154 -3.25 -15.32 -15.17
N ASN A 155 -3.26 -16.47 -14.47
CA ASN A 155 -3.92 -17.67 -14.96
C ASN A 155 -5.37 -17.69 -14.44
N PRO A 156 -6.40 -17.69 -15.32
CA PRO A 156 -7.80 -17.68 -14.90
C PRO A 156 -8.29 -18.99 -14.27
N GLU A 157 -7.48 -20.06 -14.29
CA GLU A 157 -7.81 -21.35 -13.67
C GLU A 157 -7.60 -21.36 -12.15
N GLY A 158 -6.95 -20.33 -11.60
CA GLY A 158 -6.70 -20.18 -10.17
C GLY A 158 -7.86 -19.52 -9.42
N GLU A 159 -7.70 -19.39 -8.11
CA GLU A 159 -8.61 -18.58 -7.30
C GLU A 159 -8.41 -17.10 -7.69
N PRO A 160 -9.49 -16.34 -7.98
CA PRO A 160 -9.38 -14.94 -8.37
C PRO A 160 -8.66 -14.10 -7.33
N ARG A 161 -7.82 -13.18 -7.80
CA ARG A 161 -7.15 -12.15 -6.98
C ARG A 161 -7.58 -10.77 -7.45
N PRO A 162 -7.61 -9.76 -6.55
CA PRO A 162 -7.90 -8.40 -6.97
C PRO A 162 -6.87 -7.89 -7.98
N PHE A 163 -7.27 -6.90 -8.76
CA PHE A 163 -6.40 -6.30 -9.78
C PHE A 163 -5.10 -5.75 -9.18
N LEU A 164 -5.19 -5.04 -8.06
CA LEU A 164 -4.06 -4.41 -7.40
C LEU A 164 -3.81 -5.02 -6.02
N MET A 165 -2.58 -5.44 -5.77
CA MET A 165 -2.10 -5.98 -4.50
C MET A 165 -0.78 -5.30 -4.12
N PRO A 166 -0.70 -4.58 -2.98
CA PRO A 166 0.59 -4.11 -2.46
C PRO A 166 1.52 -5.29 -2.17
N SER A 167 2.79 -5.13 -2.49
CA SER A 167 3.81 -6.17 -2.35
C SER A 167 4.98 -5.62 -1.52
N MET A 168 5.33 -6.33 -0.46
CA MET A 168 6.44 -6.01 0.44
C MET A 168 7.58 -7.02 0.24
N MET A 169 8.77 -6.51 -0.08
CA MET A 169 9.97 -7.32 -0.25
C MET A 169 10.92 -7.08 0.92
N PHE A 170 11.14 -8.12 1.70
CA PHE A 170 11.93 -8.10 2.93
C PHE A 170 13.42 -8.28 2.63
N ASP A 171 14.22 -7.33 3.07
CA ASP A 171 15.69 -7.33 2.89
C ASP A 171 16.42 -6.66 4.07
N GLY A 172 17.72 -6.50 3.96
CA GLY A 172 18.55 -5.87 4.99
C GLY A 172 18.36 -6.50 6.37
N PRO A 173 17.99 -5.71 7.40
CA PRO A 173 17.72 -6.24 8.75
C PRO A 173 16.52 -7.19 8.80
N ALA A 174 15.53 -7.03 7.90
CA ALA A 174 14.33 -7.85 7.82
C ALA A 174 14.44 -9.01 6.83
N GLN A 175 15.62 -9.28 6.27
CA GLN A 175 15.86 -10.38 5.34
C GLN A 175 15.45 -11.73 5.93
N ASN A 176 14.67 -12.52 5.19
CA ASN A 176 14.09 -13.80 5.58
C ASN A 176 12.99 -13.70 6.67
N CYS A 177 12.35 -12.55 6.79
CA CYS A 177 11.25 -12.32 7.73
C CYS A 177 9.86 -12.23 7.06
N ALA A 178 9.75 -12.42 5.74
CA ALA A 178 8.49 -12.26 5.01
C ALA A 178 7.36 -13.13 5.59
N GLU A 179 7.63 -14.39 5.94
CA GLU A 179 6.65 -15.27 6.55
C GLU A 179 6.27 -14.85 7.98
N GLU A 180 7.26 -14.43 8.78
CA GLU A 180 7.02 -13.92 10.12
C GLU A 180 6.14 -12.66 10.09
N ALA A 181 6.40 -11.76 9.15
CA ALA A 181 5.63 -10.54 8.96
C ALA A 181 4.18 -10.83 8.54
N ALA A 182 3.97 -11.70 7.54
CA ALA A 182 2.62 -12.10 7.12
C ALA A 182 1.81 -12.69 8.27
N ASN A 183 2.39 -13.60 9.04
CA ASN A 183 1.73 -14.21 10.20
C ASN A 183 1.40 -13.16 11.28
N LEU A 184 2.35 -12.26 11.60
CA LEU A 184 2.12 -11.18 12.55
C LEU A 184 0.93 -10.30 12.10
N TYR A 185 0.91 -9.84 10.85
CA TYR A 185 -0.15 -8.97 10.35
C TYR A 185 -1.51 -9.69 10.36
N VAL A 186 -1.55 -10.96 9.95
CA VAL A 186 -2.76 -11.77 10.02
C VAL A 186 -3.27 -11.89 11.45
N ASP A 187 -2.40 -12.18 12.42
CA ASP A 187 -2.77 -12.31 13.83
C ASP A 187 -3.31 -10.99 14.39
N LEU A 188 -2.67 -9.85 14.07
CA LEU A 188 -3.10 -8.53 14.53
C LEU A 188 -4.48 -8.16 14.00
N PHE A 189 -4.71 -8.32 12.71
CA PHE A 189 -5.99 -7.96 12.10
C PHE A 189 -7.12 -8.94 12.42
N ASN A 190 -6.81 -10.20 12.74
CA ASN A 190 -7.78 -11.12 13.30
C ASN A 190 -8.17 -10.74 14.73
N HIS A 191 -7.23 -10.25 15.55
CA HIS A 191 -7.53 -9.78 16.90
C HIS A 191 -8.48 -8.59 16.88
N THR A 192 -8.19 -7.55 16.09
CA THR A 192 -9.06 -6.36 15.98
C THR A 192 -10.44 -6.70 15.41
N SER A 193 -10.52 -7.63 14.48
CA SER A 193 -11.79 -8.14 13.96
C SER A 193 -12.55 -8.96 15.00
N GLY A 194 -11.87 -9.62 15.94
CA GLY A 194 -12.44 -10.47 16.99
C GLY A 194 -13.16 -9.70 18.10
N GLN A 195 -12.72 -8.50 18.41
CA GLN A 195 -13.30 -7.67 19.49
C GLN A 195 -14.76 -7.28 19.21
N ASN A 196 -15.16 -7.19 17.95
CA ASN A 196 -16.55 -6.91 17.52
C ASN A 196 -17.41 -8.18 17.28
N ALA A 197 -16.96 -9.36 17.73
CA ALA A 197 -17.51 -10.67 17.31
C ALA A 197 -18.89 -11.04 17.85
N GLU A 198 -19.40 -10.36 18.89
CA GLU A 198 -20.68 -10.75 19.53
C GLU A 198 -21.94 -10.51 18.66
N ASN A 199 -21.80 -9.80 17.54
CA ASN A 199 -22.93 -9.47 16.64
C ASN A 199 -22.63 -9.72 15.14
N ARG A 200 -21.72 -10.64 14.79
CA ARG A 200 -21.31 -10.87 13.39
C ARG A 200 -22.43 -11.49 12.55
N THR A 201 -22.62 -10.93 11.35
CA THR A 201 -23.35 -11.55 10.24
C THR A 201 -22.38 -12.36 9.36
N GLU A 202 -22.91 -13.28 8.52
CA GLU A 202 -22.11 -14.06 7.54
C GLU A 202 -21.25 -13.16 6.60
N ALA A 203 -21.63 -11.89 6.41
CA ALA A 203 -20.85 -10.92 5.65
C ALA A 203 -19.61 -10.44 6.43
N GLN A 204 -19.63 -10.49 7.75
CA GLN A 204 -18.51 -10.09 8.63
C GLN A 204 -17.54 -11.24 8.89
N ASP A 205 -17.91 -12.50 8.62
CA ASP A 205 -16.99 -13.64 8.60
C ASP A 205 -15.95 -13.53 7.45
N LYS A 206 -16.26 -12.73 6.41
CA LYS A 206 -15.29 -12.38 5.36
C LYS A 206 -14.23 -11.37 5.81
N ALA A 207 -14.37 -10.76 6.98
CA ALA A 207 -13.45 -9.76 7.52
C ALA A 207 -12.25 -10.36 8.28
N THR A 208 -12.04 -11.68 8.21
CA THR A 208 -10.87 -12.33 8.82
C THR A 208 -9.64 -12.17 7.95
N ALA A 209 -8.47 -11.99 8.59
CA ALA A 209 -7.20 -12.06 7.91
C ALA A 209 -6.74 -13.52 7.79
N GLU A 210 -6.07 -13.87 6.69
CA GLU A 210 -5.54 -15.22 6.46
C GLU A 210 -4.28 -15.19 5.59
N VAL A 211 -3.42 -16.19 5.77
CA VAL A 211 -2.29 -16.45 4.87
C VAL A 211 -2.81 -17.19 3.64
N GLY A 212 -2.45 -16.70 2.44
CA GLY A 212 -2.80 -17.29 1.16
C GLY A 212 -1.74 -18.26 0.64
N ASN A 213 -1.56 -18.29 -0.68
CA ASN A 213 -0.57 -19.14 -1.33
C ASN A 213 0.86 -18.75 -0.95
N THR A 214 1.74 -19.74 -0.84
CA THR A 214 3.16 -19.52 -0.56
C THR A 214 4.03 -20.37 -1.48
N PHE A 215 5.10 -19.76 -2.00
CA PHE A 215 6.17 -20.46 -2.74
C PHE A 215 7.49 -20.13 -2.08
N ARG A 216 8.32 -21.16 -1.90
CA ARG A 216 9.58 -21.03 -1.17
C ARG A 216 10.77 -21.19 -2.11
N TYR A 217 11.88 -20.56 -1.75
CA TYR A 217 13.13 -20.78 -2.43
C TYR A 217 13.56 -22.25 -2.24
N PRO A 218 13.72 -23.04 -3.33
CA PRO A 218 14.15 -24.44 -3.24
C PRO A 218 15.63 -24.58 -2.85
N GLU A 219 16.40 -23.52 -3.04
CA GLU A 219 17.81 -23.34 -2.66
C GLU A 219 18.07 -21.88 -2.32
N ALA A 220 19.17 -21.57 -1.65
CA ALA A 220 19.51 -20.18 -1.31
C ALA A 220 19.71 -19.33 -2.58
N SER A 221 19.18 -18.10 -2.58
CA SER A 221 19.28 -17.14 -3.68
C SER A 221 19.66 -15.76 -3.12
N GLY A 222 20.84 -15.22 -3.49
CA GLY A 222 21.37 -14.01 -2.91
C GLY A 222 21.47 -14.11 -1.38
N LYS A 223 20.69 -13.27 -0.65
CA LYS A 223 20.57 -13.30 0.82
C LYS A 223 19.37 -14.12 1.30
N ALA A 224 18.47 -14.51 0.41
CA ALA A 224 17.35 -15.38 0.75
C ALA A 224 17.84 -16.80 1.02
N LYS A 225 17.41 -17.36 2.16
CA LYS A 225 17.75 -18.73 2.55
C LYS A 225 16.87 -19.73 1.83
N GLU A 226 17.36 -20.96 1.68
CA GLU A 226 16.53 -22.11 1.34
C GLU A 226 15.32 -22.19 2.30
N GLY A 227 14.12 -22.37 1.75
CA GLY A 227 12.87 -22.43 2.49
C GLY A 227 12.24 -21.10 2.86
N SER A 228 12.92 -19.94 2.70
CA SER A 228 12.30 -18.62 2.87
C SER A 228 11.33 -18.32 1.72
N LEU A 229 10.46 -17.31 1.88
CA LEU A 229 9.41 -17.02 0.91
C LEU A 229 9.97 -16.34 -0.35
N ALA A 230 9.94 -17.04 -1.49
CA ALA A 230 10.11 -16.42 -2.80
C ALA A 230 8.87 -15.60 -3.20
N PHE A 231 7.70 -16.03 -2.71
CA PHE A 231 6.40 -15.37 -2.86
C PHE A 231 5.47 -15.88 -1.76
N GLY A 232 4.68 -15.02 -1.18
CA GLY A 232 3.61 -15.35 -0.24
C GLY A 232 2.51 -14.31 -0.33
N GLU A 233 1.31 -14.72 0.00
CA GLU A 233 0.14 -13.86 0.06
C GLU A 233 -0.45 -13.86 1.46
N PHE A 234 -1.07 -12.74 1.86
CA PHE A 234 -1.99 -12.68 2.97
C PHE A 234 -3.13 -11.73 2.66
N ARG A 235 -4.24 -11.89 3.37
CA ARG A 235 -5.45 -11.11 3.18
C ARG A 235 -5.89 -10.47 4.51
N VAL A 236 -6.37 -9.23 4.43
CA VAL A 236 -7.07 -8.52 5.51
C VAL A 236 -8.39 -8.01 4.95
N GLY A 237 -9.51 -8.57 5.40
CA GLY A 237 -10.79 -8.34 4.76
C GLY A 237 -10.77 -8.75 3.28
N ASP A 238 -11.14 -7.86 2.40
CA ASP A 238 -11.10 -8.09 0.95
C ASP A 238 -9.77 -7.66 0.30
N GLN A 239 -8.82 -7.15 1.09
CA GLN A 239 -7.55 -6.66 0.60
C GLN A 239 -6.48 -7.73 0.66
N TRP A 240 -5.86 -8.02 -0.47
CA TRP A 240 -4.75 -8.94 -0.60
C TRP A 240 -3.42 -8.21 -0.67
N PHE A 241 -2.41 -8.81 -0.08
CA PHE A 241 -1.03 -8.32 -0.02
C PHE A 241 -0.08 -9.43 -0.43
N VAL A 242 1.05 -9.05 -1.00
CA VAL A 242 2.15 -9.96 -1.31
C VAL A 242 3.31 -9.69 -0.36
N VAL A 243 3.99 -10.74 0.06
CA VAL A 243 5.23 -10.70 0.83
C VAL A 243 6.27 -11.59 0.18
N MET A 244 7.52 -11.15 0.13
CA MET A 244 8.61 -11.95 -0.40
C MET A 244 9.93 -11.61 0.30
N ASP A 245 10.82 -12.58 0.41
CA ASP A 245 12.19 -12.35 0.81
C ASP A 245 13.04 -12.04 -0.43
N ASN A 246 13.88 -11.02 -0.32
CA ASN A 246 14.68 -10.56 -1.44
C ASN A 246 15.77 -11.56 -1.84
N GLY A 247 15.65 -12.14 -3.03
CA GLY A 247 16.63 -13.04 -3.63
C GLY A 247 17.73 -12.34 -4.43
N SER A 248 17.70 -11.00 -4.62
CA SER A 248 18.68 -10.30 -5.45
C SER A 248 20.01 -10.02 -4.73
N GLY A 249 20.01 -10.00 -3.41
CA GLY A 249 21.16 -9.66 -2.58
C GLY A 249 21.43 -8.17 -2.43
N GLN A 250 20.64 -7.28 -3.05
CA GLN A 250 20.69 -5.82 -2.86
C GLN A 250 19.63 -5.41 -1.84
N ASP A 251 19.98 -4.56 -0.90
CA ASP A 251 19.03 -4.05 0.09
C ASP A 251 18.37 -2.77 -0.42
N HIS A 252 17.05 -2.69 -0.30
CA HIS A 252 16.22 -1.58 -0.75
C HIS A 252 15.47 -0.89 0.40
N GLY A 253 15.05 -1.68 1.41
CA GLY A 253 14.21 -1.23 2.52
C GLY A 253 12.81 -0.78 2.07
N PHE A 254 11.94 -0.49 3.04
CA PHE A 254 10.56 -0.01 2.77
C PHE A 254 10.52 1.52 2.68
N GLY A 255 11.21 2.09 1.67
CA GLY A 255 11.28 3.54 1.51
C GLY A 255 10.04 4.13 0.85
N GLY A 256 9.59 5.31 1.34
CA GLY A 256 8.60 6.19 0.69
C GLY A 256 7.20 5.64 0.49
N VAL A 257 6.87 4.48 1.04
CA VAL A 257 5.51 3.94 1.08
C VAL A 257 5.18 3.51 2.50
N SER A 258 3.99 3.83 2.96
CA SER A 258 3.43 3.41 4.25
C SER A 258 2.06 2.79 4.06
N LEU A 259 1.59 2.04 5.06
CA LEU A 259 0.22 1.55 5.13
C LEU A 259 -0.55 2.33 6.20
N LEU A 260 -1.57 3.07 5.77
CA LEU A 260 -2.51 3.72 6.67
C LEU A 260 -3.59 2.72 7.06
N VAL A 261 -3.87 2.63 8.36
CA VAL A 261 -4.95 1.78 8.92
C VAL A 261 -6.07 2.67 9.40
N ASN A 262 -7.25 2.52 8.81
CA ASN A 262 -8.49 3.17 9.27
C ASN A 262 -9.04 2.42 10.49
N CYS A 263 -8.79 2.92 11.71
CA CYS A 263 -9.23 2.31 12.96
C CYS A 263 -10.66 2.74 13.32
N ALA A 264 -11.48 1.79 13.74
CA ALA A 264 -12.87 2.04 14.08
C ALA A 264 -13.02 2.87 15.37
N ASP A 265 -12.13 2.68 16.33
CA ASP A 265 -12.20 3.30 17.65
C ASP A 265 -10.81 3.41 18.30
N GLN A 266 -10.77 3.95 19.54
CA GLN A 266 -9.53 4.12 20.30
C GLN A 266 -8.92 2.79 20.72
N GLU A 267 -9.72 1.78 21.01
CA GLU A 267 -9.24 0.46 21.45
C GLU A 267 -8.42 -0.21 20.33
N GLU A 268 -8.88 -0.10 19.09
CA GLU A 268 -8.16 -0.59 17.92
C GLU A 268 -6.87 0.21 17.67
N ILE A 269 -6.91 1.55 17.81
CA ILE A 269 -5.70 2.40 17.71
C ILE A 269 -4.67 1.95 18.75
N ASP A 270 -5.08 1.82 20.02
CA ASP A 270 -4.20 1.46 21.13
C ASP A 270 -3.58 0.08 20.91
N PHE A 271 -4.39 -0.91 20.53
CA PHE A 271 -3.91 -2.27 20.28
C PHE A 271 -2.89 -2.34 19.15
N LEU A 272 -3.21 -1.73 17.97
CA LEU A 272 -2.32 -1.77 16.82
C LEU A 272 -1.04 -0.96 17.07
N TRP A 273 -1.15 0.20 17.73
CA TRP A 273 0.01 1.00 18.11
C TRP A 273 0.96 0.23 19.02
N ASP A 274 0.44 -0.32 20.10
CA ASP A 274 1.26 -1.02 21.12
C ASP A 274 1.87 -2.33 20.55
N SER A 275 1.23 -2.91 19.53
CA SER A 275 1.70 -4.16 18.89
C SER A 275 2.71 -3.92 17.75
N LEU A 276 2.61 -2.80 17.03
CA LEU A 276 3.42 -2.52 15.85
C LEU A 276 4.60 -1.58 16.14
N SER A 277 4.47 -0.63 17.10
CA SER A 277 5.54 0.36 17.30
C SER A 277 6.81 -0.28 17.81
N ALA A 278 7.90 -0.16 17.05
CA ALA A 278 9.21 -0.70 17.36
C ALA A 278 10.33 0.35 17.38
N GLU A 279 10.13 1.51 16.75
CA GLU A 279 11.10 2.61 16.66
C GLU A 279 10.52 3.91 17.25
N PRO A 280 10.78 4.24 18.53
CA PRO A 280 10.21 5.43 19.20
C PRO A 280 10.53 6.77 18.52
N GLU A 281 11.66 6.85 17.80
CA GLU A 281 12.04 8.04 17.03
C GLU A 281 11.21 8.23 15.75
N ALA A 282 10.57 7.18 15.26
CA ALA A 282 9.68 7.26 14.09
C ALA A 282 8.24 7.64 14.45
N GLU A 283 7.91 7.71 15.75
CA GLU A 283 6.56 7.97 16.23
C GLU A 283 6.20 9.46 16.16
N GLN A 284 5.23 9.80 15.32
CA GLN A 284 4.70 11.18 15.19
C GLN A 284 3.33 11.17 14.49
N CYS A 285 2.32 11.84 15.04
CA CYS A 285 1.02 12.08 14.39
C CYS A 285 0.38 10.80 13.80
N GLY A 286 0.39 9.70 14.56
CA GLY A 286 -0.14 8.41 14.10
C GLY A 286 0.85 7.56 13.30
N TRP A 287 2.02 8.10 12.93
CA TRP A 287 3.08 7.35 12.26
C TRP A 287 3.88 6.52 13.24
N LEU A 288 4.26 5.33 12.82
CA LEU A 288 5.19 4.44 13.50
C LEU A 288 5.93 3.56 12.48
N LYS A 289 6.97 2.86 12.93
CA LYS A 289 7.59 1.75 12.20
C LYS A 289 7.52 0.48 13.00
N ASP A 290 7.24 -0.63 12.32
CA ASP A 290 7.27 -1.94 12.94
C ASP A 290 8.69 -2.52 13.02
N LYS A 291 8.81 -3.68 13.65
CA LYS A 291 10.11 -4.38 13.85
C LYS A 291 10.79 -4.82 12.56
N PHE A 292 10.10 -4.77 11.42
CA PHE A 292 10.65 -5.07 10.11
C PHE A 292 11.06 -3.79 9.36
N GLY A 293 10.74 -2.60 9.89
CA GLY A 293 11.01 -1.30 9.30
C GLY A 293 9.91 -0.81 8.36
N MET A 294 8.77 -1.51 8.26
CA MET A 294 7.61 -1.03 7.50
C MET A 294 6.96 0.14 8.24
N ALA A 295 6.68 1.22 7.51
CA ALA A 295 6.02 2.40 8.05
C ALA A 295 4.49 2.23 8.03
N TRP A 296 3.86 2.57 9.14
CA TRP A 296 2.41 2.53 9.34
C TRP A 296 1.89 3.89 9.76
N GLN A 297 0.63 4.15 9.43
CA GLN A 297 -0.15 5.27 9.95
C GLN A 297 -1.39 4.71 10.63
N ILE A 298 -1.47 4.83 11.94
CA ILE A 298 -2.60 4.31 12.74
C ILE A 298 -3.52 5.48 13.04
N VAL A 299 -4.64 5.58 12.33
CA VAL A 299 -5.53 6.74 12.38
C VAL A 299 -6.98 6.34 12.63
N PRO A 300 -7.79 7.19 13.30
CA PRO A 300 -9.22 6.96 13.38
C PRO A 300 -9.87 7.07 12.00
N ALA A 301 -10.81 6.18 11.67
CA ALA A 301 -11.51 6.15 10.38
C ALA A 301 -12.25 7.47 10.04
N ASN A 302 -12.61 8.24 11.06
CA ASN A 302 -13.23 9.56 10.91
C ASN A 302 -12.26 10.72 11.11
N LEU A 303 -10.97 10.53 10.83
CA LEU A 303 -9.92 11.57 11.03
C LEU A 303 -10.28 12.88 10.35
N GLU A 304 -10.82 12.83 9.13
CA GLU A 304 -11.24 14.02 8.38
C GLU A 304 -12.29 14.87 9.13
N GLU A 305 -13.23 14.22 9.82
CA GLU A 305 -14.21 14.91 10.65
C GLU A 305 -13.55 15.49 11.90
N LEU A 306 -12.65 14.72 12.53
CA LEU A 306 -11.98 15.14 13.75
C LEU A 306 -11.12 16.38 13.54
N ILE A 307 -10.36 16.47 12.45
CA ILE A 307 -9.48 17.61 12.17
C ILE A 307 -10.23 18.91 11.83
N GLN A 308 -11.55 18.85 11.59
CA GLN A 308 -12.38 20.07 11.39
C GLN A 308 -12.73 20.77 12.72
N ARG A 309 -12.48 20.13 13.87
CA ARG A 309 -12.74 20.75 15.17
C ARG A 309 -11.73 21.88 15.44
N PRO A 310 -12.11 22.89 16.24
CA PRO A 310 -11.19 23.97 16.58
C PRO A 310 -9.91 23.44 17.22
N ASP A 311 -8.75 23.91 16.77
CA ASP A 311 -7.41 23.54 17.25
C ASP A 311 -7.00 22.07 17.08
N ALA A 312 -7.87 21.21 16.51
CA ALA A 312 -7.64 19.76 16.36
C ALA A 312 -6.34 19.44 15.62
N PHE A 313 -6.04 20.14 14.53
CA PHE A 313 -4.79 19.96 13.79
C PHE A 313 -3.55 20.27 14.65
N ALA A 314 -3.62 21.36 15.45
CA ALA A 314 -2.53 21.71 16.36
C ALA A 314 -2.35 20.69 17.47
N HIS A 315 -3.43 20.11 17.99
CA HIS A 315 -3.40 19.00 18.96
C HIS A 315 -2.78 17.74 18.32
N MET A 316 -3.26 17.35 17.13
CA MET A 316 -2.73 16.19 16.39
C MET A 316 -1.21 16.27 16.19
N MET A 317 -0.70 17.46 15.82
CA MET A 317 0.73 17.68 15.60
C MET A 317 1.60 17.50 16.86
N GLN A 318 1.00 17.49 18.06
CA GLN A 318 1.67 17.25 19.32
C GLN A 318 1.58 15.78 19.78
N MET A 319 0.74 14.98 19.13
CA MET A 319 0.56 13.57 19.48
C MET A 319 1.62 12.70 18.80
N LYS A 320 1.98 11.60 19.42
CA LYS A 320 2.59 10.43 18.79
C LYS A 320 1.48 9.48 18.36
N LYS A 321 0.96 8.68 19.29
CA LYS A 321 -0.28 7.91 19.12
C LYS A 321 -1.46 8.87 19.14
N LEU A 322 -2.38 8.74 18.18
CA LEU A 322 -3.57 9.56 18.13
C LEU A 322 -4.56 9.17 19.23
N VAL A 323 -5.07 10.17 19.94
CA VAL A 323 -6.08 10.02 20.98
C VAL A 323 -7.35 10.75 20.52
N ILE A 324 -8.39 10.01 20.19
CA ILE A 324 -9.63 10.55 19.59
C ILE A 324 -10.28 11.64 20.46
N ALA A 325 -10.17 11.49 21.78
CA ALA A 325 -10.73 12.46 22.73
C ALA A 325 -9.98 13.79 22.81
N ASP A 326 -8.76 13.85 22.29
CA ASP A 326 -7.88 15.01 22.37
C ASP A 326 -7.92 15.89 21.07
N PHE A 327 -8.76 15.52 20.09
CA PHE A 327 -9.04 16.30 18.89
C PHE A 327 -9.97 17.46 19.13
#